data_892d47d7baf931cb012be0e9e62f20fd
#
_entry.id   892d47d7baf931cb012be0e9e62f20fd
#
_cell.length_a   1.000
_cell.length_b   1.000
_cell.length_c   1.000
_cell.angle_alpha   90.00
_cell.angle_beta   90.00
_cell.angle_gamma   90.00
#
_symmetry.space_group_name_H-M   'P 1'
#
loop_
_entity.id
_entity.type
_entity.pdbx_description
1 polymer ?
#
loop_
_entity_poly.entity_id
_entity_poly.type
_entity_poly.pdbx_seq_one_letter_code
_entity_poly.pdbx_strand_id
1 'polypeptide(L)'
;MELKKRQDSSTGIKNRPILMLLDEFPQLTFSYKLINSNLSTLRSKSVICMLIQQNLSQLQHRYKETGARTILGNCNYQIILGSNDIVSSKFFSDMFGDKRMLKISYSETESSHSSTGISVQEIKEKVFQPEYFGDLPADNKMIIYFKGKYCECQKLNCYKD
;
A
#
# COMPACT_ATOMS: atom_id res chain seq x y z
N MET A 1 -13.45 -26.44 -3.16
CA MET A 1 -13.87 -25.03 -3.23
C MET A 1 -14.56 -24.83 -4.59
N GLU A 2 -15.85 -24.53 -4.59
CA GLU A 2 -16.70 -24.46 -5.81
C GLU A 2 -16.32 -23.34 -6.77
N LEU A 3 -15.76 -22.24 -6.27
CA LEU A 3 -15.33 -21.11 -7.11
C LEU A 3 -14.33 -21.48 -8.21
N LYS A 4 -13.55 -22.55 -8.03
CA LYS A 4 -12.63 -23.06 -9.06
C LYS A 4 -13.36 -23.74 -10.24
N LYS A 5 -14.58 -24.21 -10.04
CA LYS A 5 -15.40 -24.88 -11.07
C LYS A 5 -16.04 -23.87 -12.03
N ARG A 6 -16.01 -22.57 -11.73
CA ARG A 6 -16.54 -21.53 -12.62
C ARG A 6 -15.75 -21.52 -13.93
N GLN A 7 -16.44 -21.27 -15.02
CA GLN A 7 -15.81 -21.12 -16.33
C GLN A 7 -14.95 -19.84 -16.39
N ASP A 8 -13.91 -19.86 -17.19
CA ASP A 8 -13.07 -18.68 -17.40
C ASP A 8 -13.82 -17.64 -18.25
N SER A 9 -13.66 -16.37 -17.90
CA SER A 9 -14.30 -15.24 -18.61
C SER A 9 -13.82 -15.13 -20.07
N SER A 10 -12.69 -15.75 -20.41
CA SER A 10 -12.14 -15.82 -21.76
C SER A 10 -12.98 -16.70 -22.71
N THR A 11 -13.84 -17.56 -22.18
CA THR A 11 -14.72 -18.45 -23.01
C THR A 11 -15.97 -17.78 -23.55
N GLY A 12 -16.10 -16.45 -23.40
CA GLY A 12 -17.29 -15.70 -23.88
C GLY A 12 -18.49 -15.74 -22.93
N ILE A 13 -18.49 -16.60 -21.93
CA ILE A 13 -19.55 -16.65 -20.92
C ILE A 13 -19.28 -15.59 -19.86
N LYS A 14 -20.16 -14.59 -19.76
CA LYS A 14 -20.13 -13.57 -18.72
C LYS A 14 -20.56 -14.17 -17.37
N ASN A 15 -19.58 -14.51 -16.54
CA ASN A 15 -19.84 -14.82 -15.15
C ASN A 15 -20.30 -13.57 -14.39
N ARG A 16 -21.29 -13.70 -13.51
CA ARG A 16 -21.59 -12.63 -12.55
C ARG A 16 -20.36 -12.41 -11.66
N PRO A 17 -19.89 -11.16 -11.46
CA PRO A 17 -18.77 -10.89 -10.58
C PRO A 17 -19.12 -11.29 -9.15
N ILE A 18 -18.13 -11.82 -8.43
CA ILE A 18 -18.24 -12.15 -7.01
C ILE A 18 -17.17 -11.35 -6.28
N LEU A 19 -17.55 -10.63 -5.24
CA LEU A 19 -16.63 -10.04 -4.28
C LEU A 19 -16.45 -11.03 -3.11
N MET A 20 -15.22 -11.49 -2.92
CA MET A 20 -14.80 -12.28 -1.76
C MET A 20 -14.04 -11.38 -0.82
N LEU A 21 -14.67 -11.02 0.29
CA LEU A 21 -14.09 -10.19 1.33
C LEU A 21 -13.54 -11.09 2.42
N LEU A 22 -12.23 -10.96 2.71
CA LEU A 22 -11.52 -11.74 3.72
C LEU A 22 -11.03 -10.77 4.80
N ASP A 23 -11.84 -10.61 5.84
CA ASP A 23 -11.51 -9.78 6.98
C ASP A 23 -10.53 -10.50 7.90
N GLU A 24 -9.65 -9.75 8.56
CA GLU A 24 -8.56 -10.28 9.39
C GLU A 24 -7.79 -11.41 8.68
N PHE A 25 -7.49 -11.21 7.40
CA PHE A 25 -6.95 -12.23 6.50
C PHE A 25 -5.77 -13.04 7.08
N PRO A 26 -4.80 -12.48 7.84
CA PRO A 26 -3.70 -13.25 8.41
C PRO A 26 -4.14 -14.29 9.45
N GLN A 27 -5.32 -14.13 10.05
CA GLN A 27 -5.87 -15.06 11.06
C GLN A 27 -6.57 -16.25 10.41
N LEU A 28 -6.98 -16.12 9.14
CA LEU A 28 -7.63 -17.18 8.41
C LEU A 28 -6.68 -18.35 8.13
N THR A 29 -7.15 -19.58 8.31
CA THR A 29 -6.34 -20.80 8.20
C THR A 29 -6.13 -21.22 6.73
N PHE A 30 -5.61 -20.32 5.90
CA PHE A 30 -5.25 -20.66 4.52
C PHE A 30 -3.77 -21.03 4.41
N SER A 31 -3.47 -22.11 3.68
CA SER A 31 -2.09 -22.39 3.34
C SER A 31 -1.58 -21.43 2.27
N TYR A 32 -0.30 -21.05 2.34
CA TYR A 32 0.35 -20.20 1.35
C TYR A 32 0.14 -20.72 -0.09
N LYS A 33 0.29 -22.04 -0.28
CA LYS A 33 0.09 -22.69 -1.59
C LYS A 33 -1.33 -22.46 -2.12
N LEU A 34 -2.33 -22.54 -1.25
CA LEU A 34 -3.72 -22.33 -1.62
C LEU A 34 -3.97 -20.87 -2.06
N ILE A 35 -3.40 -19.92 -1.33
CA ILE A 35 -3.57 -18.49 -1.62
C ILE A 35 -2.87 -18.14 -2.92
N ASN A 36 -1.59 -18.48 -3.05
CA ASN A 36 -0.81 -18.11 -4.23
C ASN A 36 -1.39 -18.70 -5.53
N SER A 37 -1.83 -19.95 -5.51
CA SER A 37 -2.46 -20.59 -6.68
C SER A 37 -3.87 -20.06 -6.95
N ASN A 38 -4.60 -19.60 -5.95
CA ASN A 38 -5.99 -19.18 -6.11
C ASN A 38 -6.14 -17.71 -6.48
N LEU A 39 -5.36 -16.80 -5.89
CA LEU A 39 -5.47 -15.37 -6.20
C LEU A 39 -5.27 -15.10 -7.70
N SER A 40 -4.33 -15.80 -8.32
CA SER A 40 -4.09 -15.66 -9.76
C SER A 40 -5.20 -16.26 -10.62
N THR A 41 -5.79 -17.40 -10.21
CA THR A 41 -6.83 -18.11 -11.01
C THR A 41 -8.23 -17.58 -10.79
N LEU A 42 -8.56 -17.02 -9.63
CA LEU A 42 -9.89 -16.48 -9.33
C LEU A 42 -10.24 -15.26 -10.19
N ARG A 43 -9.21 -14.49 -10.58
CA ARG A 43 -9.40 -13.34 -11.47
C ARG A 43 -10.02 -13.73 -12.81
N SER A 44 -9.55 -14.81 -13.46
CA SER A 44 -10.10 -15.29 -14.74
C SER A 44 -11.55 -15.75 -14.61
N LYS A 45 -12.01 -16.00 -13.40
CA LYS A 45 -13.36 -16.47 -13.06
C LYS A 45 -14.29 -15.36 -12.59
N SER A 46 -13.92 -14.10 -12.81
CA SER A 46 -14.66 -12.91 -12.35
C SER A 46 -14.87 -12.86 -10.84
N VAL A 47 -13.88 -13.32 -10.07
CA VAL A 47 -13.85 -13.21 -8.60
C VAL A 47 -12.86 -12.14 -8.20
N ILE A 48 -13.33 -11.14 -7.48
CA ILE A 48 -12.53 -10.08 -6.87
C ILE A 48 -12.26 -10.48 -5.43
N CYS A 49 -10.98 -10.54 -5.03
CA CYS A 49 -10.59 -10.81 -3.65
C CYS A 49 -10.19 -9.49 -2.97
N MET A 50 -10.83 -9.17 -1.87
CA MET A 50 -10.48 -8.08 -0.99
C MET A 50 -9.93 -8.66 0.33
N LEU A 51 -8.64 -8.41 0.59
CA LEU A 51 -7.95 -8.88 1.79
C LEU A 51 -7.85 -7.71 2.75
N ILE A 52 -8.36 -7.86 3.97
CA ILE A 52 -8.30 -6.83 5.01
C ILE A 52 -7.37 -7.33 6.10
N GLN A 53 -6.47 -6.47 6.55
CA GLN A 53 -5.51 -6.77 7.61
C GLN A 53 -5.17 -5.51 8.40
N GLN A 54 -4.77 -5.70 9.65
CA GLN A 54 -4.44 -4.59 10.54
C GLN A 54 -3.02 -4.09 10.32
N ASN A 55 -2.05 -5.00 10.17
CA ASN A 55 -0.64 -4.66 9.98
C ASN A 55 0.09 -5.73 9.16
N LEU A 56 1.23 -5.32 8.58
CA LEU A 56 2.08 -6.19 7.77
C LEU A 56 2.82 -7.22 8.62
N SER A 57 3.14 -6.91 9.86
CA SER A 57 3.84 -7.81 10.77
C SER A 57 3.08 -9.11 10.97
N GLN A 58 1.74 -9.06 11.09
CA GLN A 58 0.89 -10.26 11.19
C GLN A 58 0.96 -11.10 9.92
N LEU A 59 0.94 -10.45 8.75
CA LEU A 59 1.05 -11.14 7.47
C LEU A 59 2.41 -11.83 7.32
N GLN A 60 3.50 -11.13 7.70
CA GLN A 60 4.87 -11.69 7.68
C GLN A 60 5.04 -12.83 8.68
N HIS A 61 4.48 -12.71 9.86
CA HIS A 61 4.50 -13.77 10.85
C HIS A 61 3.81 -15.04 10.31
N ARG A 62 2.68 -14.90 9.64
CA ARG A 62 1.89 -16.02 9.11
C ARG A 62 2.50 -16.66 7.85
N TYR A 63 2.97 -15.86 6.91
CA TYR A 63 3.40 -16.31 5.58
C TYR A 63 4.88 -16.12 5.31
N LYS A 64 5.66 -15.72 6.30
CA LYS A 64 7.04 -15.26 6.20
C LYS A 64 7.15 -14.02 5.28
N GLU A 65 8.29 -13.37 5.26
CA GLU A 65 8.50 -12.16 4.48
C GLU A 65 8.26 -12.37 2.99
N THR A 66 8.81 -13.44 2.44
CA THR A 66 8.66 -13.78 1.00
C THR A 66 7.21 -14.04 0.61
N GLY A 67 6.46 -14.76 1.47
CA GLY A 67 5.06 -15.05 1.25
C GLY A 67 4.18 -13.79 1.33
N ALA A 68 4.44 -12.94 2.31
CA ALA A 68 3.75 -11.65 2.46
C ALA A 68 3.99 -10.75 1.24
N ARG A 69 5.24 -10.64 0.77
CA ARG A 69 5.58 -9.87 -0.45
C ARG A 69 4.86 -10.42 -1.70
N THR A 70 4.77 -11.73 -1.84
CA THR A 70 4.05 -12.35 -2.97
C THR A 70 2.56 -12.05 -2.92
N ILE A 71 1.93 -12.12 -1.73
CA ILE A 71 0.51 -11.79 -1.56
C ILE A 71 0.26 -10.34 -1.93
N LEU A 72 1.06 -9.41 -1.39
CA LEU A 72 0.94 -7.98 -1.70
C LEU A 72 1.18 -7.68 -3.18
N GLY A 73 2.16 -8.34 -3.80
CA GLY A 73 2.45 -8.20 -5.23
C GLY A 73 1.31 -8.68 -6.15
N ASN A 74 0.48 -9.60 -5.67
CA ASN A 74 -0.73 -10.05 -6.39
C ASN A 74 -1.94 -9.11 -6.20
N CYS A 75 -1.87 -8.18 -5.24
CA CYS A 75 -2.90 -7.16 -5.02
C CYS A 75 -2.67 -5.99 -5.97
N ASN A 76 -3.56 -5.78 -6.95
CA ASN A 76 -3.45 -4.66 -7.89
C ASN A 76 -3.67 -3.30 -7.20
N TYR A 77 -4.57 -3.26 -6.22
CA TYR A 77 -4.87 -2.09 -5.42
C TYR A 77 -4.45 -2.34 -3.98
N GLN A 78 -3.86 -1.35 -3.36
CA GLN A 78 -3.58 -1.34 -1.93
C GLN A 78 -4.20 -0.08 -1.35
N ILE A 79 -5.07 -0.25 -0.36
CA ILE A 79 -5.75 0.84 0.33
C ILE A 79 -5.15 0.93 1.73
N ILE A 80 -4.48 2.04 2.01
CA ILE A 80 -3.79 2.29 3.28
C ILE A 80 -4.64 3.27 4.09
N LEU A 81 -5.20 2.78 5.18
CA LEU A 81 -6.05 3.57 6.07
C LEU A 81 -5.27 4.20 7.22
N GLY A 82 -4.05 3.76 7.44
CA GLY A 82 -3.13 4.17 8.49
C GLY A 82 -2.41 2.97 9.08
N SER A 83 -1.33 3.22 9.80
CA SER A 83 -0.60 2.19 10.53
C SER A 83 0.29 2.81 11.61
N ASN A 84 0.20 2.27 12.83
CA ASN A 84 1.14 2.54 13.92
C ASN A 84 2.21 1.45 14.06
N ASP A 85 2.19 0.43 13.19
CA ASP A 85 3.20 -0.62 13.13
C ASP A 85 4.42 -0.14 12.35
N ILE A 86 5.59 -0.14 12.99
CA ILE A 86 6.85 0.36 12.41
C ILE A 86 7.20 -0.39 11.11
N VAL A 87 6.97 -1.71 11.06
CA VAL A 87 7.27 -2.53 9.87
C VAL A 87 6.38 -2.12 8.71
N SER A 88 5.09 -1.95 8.96
CA SER A 88 4.12 -1.52 7.95
C SER A 88 4.41 -0.11 7.45
N SER A 89 4.66 0.85 8.36
CA SER A 89 4.94 2.25 8.01
C SER A 89 6.20 2.39 7.16
N LYS A 90 7.27 1.68 7.55
CA LYS A 90 8.51 1.65 6.77
C LYS A 90 8.31 0.99 5.40
N PHE A 91 7.59 -0.12 5.34
CA PHE A 91 7.28 -0.80 4.07
C PHE A 91 6.51 0.12 3.12
N PHE A 92 5.49 0.84 3.62
CA PHE A 92 4.74 1.77 2.80
C PHE A 92 5.60 2.94 2.35
N SER A 93 6.40 3.54 3.24
CA SER A 93 7.34 4.61 2.88
C SER A 93 8.28 4.17 1.74
N ASP A 94 8.86 2.97 1.83
CA ASP A 94 9.75 2.42 0.79
C ASP A 94 9.00 2.13 -0.52
N MET A 95 7.75 1.69 -0.45
CA MET A 95 6.91 1.40 -1.62
C MET A 95 6.63 2.64 -2.47
N PHE A 96 6.44 3.81 -1.84
CA PHE A 96 6.23 5.08 -2.56
C PHE A 96 7.52 5.68 -3.09
N GLY A 97 8.67 5.25 -2.57
CA GLY A 97 9.98 5.69 -3.02
C GLY A 97 10.34 7.12 -2.61
N ASP A 98 11.27 7.70 -3.38
CA ASP A 98 11.84 9.00 -3.07
C ASP A 98 11.48 10.04 -4.14
N LYS A 99 11.29 11.28 -3.72
CA LYS A 99 11.18 12.46 -4.56
C LYS A 99 12.50 13.25 -4.53
N ARG A 100 12.83 13.90 -5.64
CA ARG A 100 13.95 14.83 -5.69
C ARG A 100 13.49 16.20 -5.26
N MET A 101 14.24 16.83 -4.38
CA MET A 101 14.00 18.20 -3.93
C MET A 101 15.29 19.02 -4.03
N LEU A 102 15.15 20.30 -4.33
CA LEU A 102 16.25 21.25 -4.28
C LEU A 102 16.24 21.91 -2.90
N LYS A 103 17.30 21.70 -2.14
CA LYS A 103 17.53 22.40 -0.87
C LYS A 103 18.40 23.62 -1.15
N ILE A 104 17.86 24.79 -0.87
CA ILE A 104 18.58 26.06 -0.98
C ILE A 104 19.07 26.38 0.43
N SER A 105 20.38 26.50 0.59
CA SER A 105 21.01 26.92 1.85
C SER A 105 21.65 28.29 1.65
N TYR A 106 21.35 29.20 2.56
CA TYR A 106 21.95 30.53 2.61
C TYR A 106 23.04 30.52 3.68
N SER A 107 24.23 30.99 3.35
CA SER A 107 25.29 31.22 4.30
C SER A 107 25.61 32.71 4.30
N GLU A 108 25.46 33.35 5.46
CA GLU A 108 25.93 34.70 5.72
C GLU A 108 27.23 34.59 6.53
N THR A 109 28.30 35.21 6.03
CA THR A 109 29.54 35.32 6.77
C THR A 109 29.70 36.80 7.19
N GLU A 110 29.58 37.06 8.49
CA GLU A 110 29.91 38.37 9.08
C GLU A 110 31.42 38.53 9.12
N SER A 111 31.98 39.00 8.07
CA SER A 111 33.34 39.56 8.04
C SER A 111 33.24 40.95 7.38
N SER A 112 34.29 41.79 7.53
CA SER A 112 34.32 43.16 7.05
C SER A 112 33.92 43.38 5.57
N HIS A 113 33.62 42.30 4.83
CA HIS A 113 33.00 42.27 3.53
C HIS A 113 31.87 41.22 3.60
N SER A 114 30.62 41.69 3.72
CA SER A 114 29.43 40.84 3.69
C SER A 114 29.36 40.13 2.37
N SER A 115 29.48 38.80 2.35
CA SER A 115 29.22 37.96 1.19
C SER A 115 28.10 36.98 1.50
N THR A 116 27.03 37.03 0.71
CA THR A 116 25.92 36.08 0.77
C THR A 116 26.17 34.94 -0.21
N GLY A 117 26.41 33.76 0.29
CA GLY A 117 26.54 32.55 -0.52
C GLY A 117 25.22 31.83 -0.63
N ILE A 118 24.78 31.50 -1.87
CA ILE A 118 23.63 30.64 -2.10
C ILE A 118 24.17 29.29 -2.58
N SER A 119 23.87 28.23 -1.83
CA SER A 119 24.16 26.85 -2.25
C SER A 119 22.87 26.12 -2.55
N VAL A 120 22.79 25.52 -3.74
CA VAL A 120 21.66 24.70 -4.17
C VAL A 120 22.12 23.24 -4.23
N GLN A 121 21.53 22.41 -3.41
CA GLN A 121 21.82 20.98 -3.35
C GLN A 121 20.59 20.16 -3.70
N GLU A 122 20.73 19.21 -4.63
CA GLU A 122 19.70 18.21 -4.90
C GLU A 122 19.73 17.14 -3.79
N ILE A 123 18.62 16.98 -3.09
CA ILE A 123 18.43 15.95 -2.07
C ILE A 123 17.34 15.00 -2.47
N LYS A 124 17.45 13.74 -2.03
CA LYS A 124 16.38 12.74 -2.13
C LYS A 124 15.66 12.67 -0.79
N GLU A 125 14.37 12.78 -0.83
CA GLU A 125 13.51 12.67 0.34
C GLU A 125 12.39 11.67 0.05
N LYS A 126 11.96 10.91 1.07
CA LYS A 126 10.80 10.01 0.94
C LYS A 126 9.56 10.79 0.48
N VAL A 127 8.77 10.19 -0.43
CA VAL A 127 7.47 10.77 -0.83
C VAL A 127 6.58 10.92 0.40
N PHE A 128 6.51 9.86 1.21
CA PHE A 128 5.86 9.84 2.52
C PHE A 128 6.85 9.32 3.55
N GLN A 129 7.08 10.08 4.62
CA GLN A 129 7.85 9.60 5.77
C GLN A 129 7.06 8.50 6.49
N PRO A 130 7.72 7.54 7.19
CA PRO A 130 7.04 6.47 7.91
C PRO A 130 5.98 6.97 8.90
N GLU A 131 6.24 8.10 9.56
CA GLU A 131 5.37 8.72 10.57
C GLU A 131 4.02 9.17 9.97
N TYR A 132 4.02 9.57 8.70
CA TYR A 132 2.83 10.01 7.98
C TYR A 132 1.68 8.98 8.01
N PHE A 133 2.02 7.69 8.01
CA PHE A 133 1.01 6.62 8.04
C PHE A 133 0.32 6.49 9.39
N GLY A 134 0.95 6.94 10.46
CA GLY A 134 0.34 7.05 11.80
C GLY A 134 -0.70 8.18 11.88
N ASP A 135 -0.51 9.25 11.12
CA ASP A 135 -1.37 10.44 11.15
C ASP A 135 -2.62 10.30 10.27
N LEU A 136 -2.60 9.41 9.26
CA LEU A 136 -3.72 9.20 8.34
C LEU A 136 -5.09 9.00 9.01
N PRO A 137 -5.22 8.26 10.14
CA PRO A 137 -6.52 8.13 10.81
C PRO A 137 -7.00 9.44 11.44
N ALA A 138 -6.12 10.22 12.05
CA ALA A 138 -6.46 11.50 12.69
C ALA A 138 -6.92 12.53 11.65
N ASP A 139 -6.27 12.54 10.49
CA ASP A 139 -6.60 13.43 9.37
C ASP A 139 -7.83 12.98 8.56
N ASN A 140 -8.44 11.85 8.92
CA ASN A 140 -9.53 11.23 8.17
C ASN A 140 -9.14 10.95 6.69
N LYS A 141 -7.86 10.65 6.43
CA LYS A 141 -7.30 10.38 5.11
C LYS A 141 -7.02 8.90 4.88
N MET A 142 -6.93 8.53 3.62
CA MET A 142 -6.45 7.24 3.15
C MET A 142 -5.63 7.43 1.89
N ILE A 143 -4.76 6.46 1.58
CA ILE A 143 -4.03 6.41 0.32
C ILE A 143 -4.48 5.18 -0.46
N ILE A 144 -4.77 5.38 -1.73
CA ILE A 144 -5.02 4.30 -2.69
C ILE A 144 -3.80 4.22 -3.62
N TYR A 145 -3.13 3.07 -3.60
CA TYR A 145 -1.99 2.79 -4.47
C TYR A 145 -2.37 1.80 -5.57
N PHE A 146 -1.95 2.07 -6.80
CA PHE A 146 -2.17 1.22 -7.97
C PHE A 146 -1.01 1.33 -8.95
N LYS A 147 -0.23 0.27 -9.11
CA LYS A 147 0.84 0.15 -10.12
C LYS A 147 1.78 1.36 -10.20
N GLY A 148 2.33 1.79 -9.09
CA GLY A 148 3.26 2.92 -9.02
C GLY A 148 2.60 4.31 -9.02
N LYS A 149 1.28 4.39 -9.13
CA LYS A 149 0.50 5.62 -8.95
C LYS A 149 -0.24 5.58 -7.63
N TYR A 150 -0.50 6.75 -7.07
CA TYR A 150 -1.27 6.85 -5.83
C TYR A 150 -2.19 8.08 -5.84
N CYS A 151 -3.19 8.03 -4.99
CA CYS A 151 -4.10 9.12 -4.73
C CYS A 151 -4.37 9.18 -3.23
N GLU A 152 -4.24 10.38 -2.64
CA GLU A 152 -4.73 10.64 -1.30
C GLU A 152 -6.22 10.99 -1.38
N CYS A 153 -7.02 10.38 -0.54
CA CYS A 153 -8.47 10.56 -0.48
C CYS A 153 -8.90 10.80 0.97
N GLN A 154 -10.02 11.48 1.13
CA GLN A 154 -10.70 11.51 2.43
C GLN A 154 -11.55 10.25 2.62
N LYS A 155 -11.57 9.73 3.85
CA LYS A 155 -12.47 8.64 4.23
C LYS A 155 -13.90 9.17 4.28
N LEU A 156 -14.82 8.42 3.73
CA LEU A 156 -16.24 8.70 3.92
C LEU A 156 -16.63 8.29 5.34
N ASN A 157 -17.26 9.21 6.05
CA ASN A 157 -17.80 8.91 7.37
C ASN A 157 -19.25 8.42 7.21
N CYS A 158 -19.42 7.09 7.18
CA CYS A 158 -20.73 6.47 6.99
C CYS A 158 -21.70 6.62 8.18
N TYR A 159 -21.26 7.26 9.27
CA TYR A 159 -22.08 7.53 10.46
C TYR A 159 -22.52 9.00 10.56
N LYS A 160 -22.19 9.83 9.57
CA LYS A 160 -22.70 11.20 9.47
C LYS A 160 -23.78 11.22 8.39
N ASP A 161 -25.01 10.97 8.78
CA ASP A 161 -26.20 11.41 8.06
C ASP A 161 -26.50 12.87 8.38
#